data_ece87232bd8579b2877ca469320f3dcf
#
_entry.id   ece87232bd8579b2877ca469320f3dcf
#
_cell.length_a   1.000
_cell.length_b   1.000
_cell.length_c   1.000
_cell.angle_alpha   90.00
_cell.angle_beta   90.00
_cell.angle_gamma   90.00
#
_symmetry.space_group_name_H-M   'P 1'
#
loop_
_entity.id
_entity.type
_entity.pdbx_description
1 polymer ?
#
loop_
_entity_poly.entity_id
_entity_poly.type
_entity_poly.pdbx_seq_one_letter_code
_entity_poly.pdbx_strand_id
1 'polypeptide(L)'
;MTDIKFELTTPIYQGTEEIKTLTIRRPTLKVIKLIGTPFKMSASSDEFDIRADRLAEYIAKCCALPPSVADDIDAYDYVKLAGVFAAFFDRSPATQPMN
;
A
#
# COMPACT_ATOMS: atom_id res chain seq x y z
N MET A 1 0.43 -16.92 2.50
CA MET A 1 0.10 -16.19 2.29
C MET A 1 -0.53 -15.72 1.27
N THR A 2 -1.16 -14.91 1.26
CA THR A 2 -2.00 -14.58 0.22
C THR A 2 -1.72 -13.21 -0.28
N ASP A 3 -1.49 -13.14 -1.54
CA ASP A 3 -1.34 -11.84 -2.19
C ASP A 3 -2.72 -11.29 -2.47
N ILE A 4 -2.81 -9.97 -2.50
CA ILE A 4 -4.06 -9.30 -2.79
C ILE A 4 -4.00 -8.78 -4.21
N LYS A 5 -5.05 -9.04 -4.97
CA LYS A 5 -5.16 -8.49 -6.31
C LYS A 5 -5.94 -7.20 -6.26
N PHE A 6 -5.39 -6.17 -6.85
CA PHE A 6 -6.01 -4.86 -6.87
C PHE A 6 -6.13 -4.40 -8.31
N GLU A 7 -7.34 -4.06 -8.73
CA GLU A 7 -7.55 -3.63 -10.10
C GLU A 7 -7.51 -2.12 -10.19
N LEU A 8 -6.67 -1.64 -11.07
CA LEU A 8 -6.54 -0.20 -11.29
C LEU A 8 -7.68 0.29 -12.14
N THR A 9 -8.21 1.46 -11.80
CA THR A 9 -9.20 2.09 -12.66
C THR A 9 -8.54 2.76 -13.85
N THR A 10 -7.28 3.17 -13.67
CA THR A 10 -6.51 3.79 -14.73
C THR A 10 -5.25 2.97 -14.90
N PRO A 11 -5.03 2.35 -16.06
CA PRO A 11 -3.85 1.52 -16.25
C PRO A 11 -2.57 2.34 -16.19
N ILE A 12 -1.50 1.67 -15.79
CA ILE A 12 -0.18 2.27 -15.84
C ILE A 12 0.67 1.43 -16.80
N TYR A 13 1.83 1.95 -17.16
CA TYR A 13 2.65 1.28 -18.16
C TYR A 13 4.08 1.13 -17.67
N GLN A 14 4.62 -0.04 -17.91
CA GLN A 14 6.04 -0.28 -17.71
C GLN A 14 6.61 -0.55 -19.10
N GLY A 15 7.26 0.45 -19.67
CA GLY A 15 7.64 0.38 -21.07
C GLY A 15 6.40 0.36 -21.93
N THR A 16 6.23 -0.70 -22.70
CA THR A 16 5.04 -0.86 -23.54
C THR A 16 4.02 -1.78 -22.90
N GLU A 17 4.32 -2.32 -21.75
CA GLU A 17 3.42 -3.26 -21.08
C GLU A 17 2.40 -2.51 -20.28
N GLU A 18 1.14 -2.81 -20.53
CA GLU A 18 0.04 -2.20 -19.78
C GLU A 18 -0.22 -2.99 -18.53
N ILE A 19 -0.32 -2.29 -17.39
CA ILE A 19 -0.57 -2.91 -16.11
C ILE A 19 -1.92 -2.43 -15.62
N LYS A 20 -2.85 -3.36 -15.49
CA LYS A 20 -4.19 -3.06 -15.02
C LYS A 20 -4.45 -3.63 -13.64
N THR A 21 -3.70 -4.63 -13.25
CA THR A 21 -3.90 -5.31 -11.98
C THR A 21 -2.60 -5.35 -11.24
N LEU A 22 -2.63 -4.99 -9.97
CA LEU A 22 -1.47 -5.10 -9.11
C LEU A 22 -1.63 -6.31 -8.21
N THR A 23 -0.55 -7.02 -8.01
CA THR A 23 -0.50 -8.10 -7.03
C THR A 23 0.26 -7.58 -5.84
N ILE A 24 -0.42 -7.38 -4.73
CA ILE A 24 0.15 -6.74 -3.56
C ILE A 24 0.56 -7.79 -2.56
N ARG A 25 1.83 -7.82 -2.21
CA ARG A 25 2.32 -8.70 -1.18
C ARG A 25 2.20 -8.01 0.15
N ARG A 26 1.88 -8.78 1.16
CA ARG A 26 1.82 -8.23 2.51
C ARG A 26 3.20 -7.79 2.94
N PRO A 27 3.38 -6.57 3.42
CA PRO A 27 4.69 -6.12 3.88
C PRO A 27 5.12 -6.87 5.13
N THR A 28 6.42 -7.05 5.26
CA THR A 28 7.00 -7.70 6.42
C THR A 28 7.82 -6.67 7.20
N LEU A 29 8.31 -7.09 8.34
CA LEU A 29 9.16 -6.22 9.14
C LEU A 29 10.39 -5.76 8.37
N LYS A 30 10.88 -6.61 7.48
CA LYS A 30 12.03 -6.23 6.68
C LYS A 30 11.74 -4.98 5.85
N VAL A 31 10.55 -4.93 5.26
CA VAL A 31 10.15 -3.77 4.47
C VAL A 31 9.97 -2.56 5.37
N ILE A 32 9.36 -2.77 6.53
CA ILE A 32 9.15 -1.67 7.47
C ILE A 32 10.47 -1.08 7.93
N LYS A 33 11.46 -1.92 8.18
CA LYS A 33 12.77 -1.44 8.60
C LYS A 33 13.44 -0.63 7.50
N LEU A 34 13.18 -1.02 6.26
CA LEU A 34 13.81 -0.37 5.13
C LEU A 34 13.19 0.98 4.82
N ILE A 35 11.88 1.06 4.91
CA ILE A 35 11.14 2.25 4.47
C ILE A 35 10.66 3.10 5.64
N GLY A 36 10.27 2.48 6.71
CA GLY A 36 9.61 3.14 7.81
C GLY A 36 8.11 2.98 7.70
N THR A 37 7.40 3.40 8.71
CA THR A 37 5.95 3.25 8.72
C THR A 37 5.31 4.26 7.79
N PRO A 38 4.35 3.84 6.96
CA PRO A 38 3.71 4.77 6.03
C PRO A 38 2.59 5.58 6.67
N PHE A 39 2.15 5.18 7.85
CA PHE A 39 1.07 5.86 8.54
C PHE A 39 1.54 6.31 9.90
N LYS A 40 1.05 7.46 10.32
CA LYS A 40 1.34 7.97 11.63
C LYS A 40 0.02 8.18 12.34
N MET A 41 -0.12 7.59 13.50
CA MET A 41 -1.36 7.72 14.26
C MET A 41 -1.18 8.78 15.33
N SER A 42 -2.15 9.67 15.43
CA SER A 42 -2.13 10.68 16.45
C SER A 42 -2.51 10.07 17.80
N ALA A 43 -1.77 10.42 18.83
CA ALA A 43 -2.06 9.91 20.16
C ALA A 43 -3.36 10.48 20.72
N SER A 44 -3.75 11.65 20.24
CA SER A 44 -4.91 12.35 20.81
C SER A 44 -6.15 12.20 19.95
N SER A 45 -6.06 11.53 18.81
CA SER A 45 -7.22 11.37 17.95
C SER A 45 -7.09 10.04 17.23
N ASP A 46 -8.13 9.69 16.51
CA ASP A 46 -8.15 8.45 15.76
C ASP A 46 -7.70 8.63 14.33
N GLU A 47 -7.15 9.78 14.01
CA GLU A 47 -6.78 10.06 12.65
C GLU A 47 -5.41 9.53 12.30
N PHE A 48 -5.29 9.09 11.06
CA PHE A 48 -4.02 8.69 10.50
C PHE A 48 -3.47 9.80 9.66
N ASP A 49 -2.17 10.00 9.74
CA ASP A 49 -1.46 10.81 8.77
C ASP A 49 -0.80 9.86 7.80
N ILE A 50 -1.09 10.01 6.53
CA ILE A 50 -0.49 9.19 5.50
C ILE A 50 0.77 9.86 5.01
N ARG A 51 1.88 9.12 5.07
CA ARG A 51 3.14 9.58 4.54
C ARG A 51 3.23 9.12 3.10
N ALA A 52 2.84 9.99 2.18
CA ALA A 52 2.71 9.61 0.78
C ALA A 52 4.03 9.12 0.20
N ASP A 53 5.13 9.74 0.58
CA ASP A 53 6.44 9.31 0.08
C ASP A 53 6.75 7.89 0.49
N ARG A 54 6.43 7.52 1.72
CA ARG A 54 6.68 6.18 2.20
C ARG A 54 5.70 5.18 1.64
N LEU A 55 4.44 5.61 1.52
CA LEU A 55 3.44 4.71 0.96
C LEU A 55 3.76 4.39 -0.48
N ALA A 56 4.27 5.36 -1.24
CA ALA A 56 4.69 5.11 -2.61
C ALA A 56 5.79 4.05 -2.66
N GLU A 57 6.73 4.10 -1.73
CA GLU A 57 7.78 3.09 -1.68
C GLU A 57 7.22 1.73 -1.33
N TYR A 58 6.23 1.67 -0.44
CA TYR A 58 5.57 0.41 -0.14
C TYR A 58 4.87 -0.17 -1.36
N ILE A 59 4.19 0.70 -2.11
CA ILE A 59 3.52 0.24 -3.32
C ILE A 59 4.51 -0.33 -4.29
N ALA A 60 5.61 0.38 -4.52
CA ALA A 60 6.63 -0.10 -5.44
C ALA A 60 7.20 -1.44 -4.98
N LYS A 61 7.49 -1.54 -3.70
CA LYS A 61 8.14 -2.73 -3.18
C LYS A 61 7.18 -3.91 -3.13
N CYS A 62 5.97 -3.69 -2.63
CA CYS A 62 5.03 -4.77 -2.42
C CYS A 62 4.37 -5.23 -3.71
N CYS A 63 4.33 -4.37 -4.71
CA CYS A 63 3.76 -4.73 -6.01
C CYS A 63 4.83 -5.05 -7.04
N ALA A 64 6.09 -5.01 -6.63
CA ALA A 64 7.23 -5.30 -7.52
C ALA A 64 7.25 -4.39 -8.74
N LEU A 65 7.08 -3.10 -8.50
CA LEU A 65 7.11 -2.11 -9.57
C LEU A 65 8.33 -1.21 -9.42
N PRO A 66 8.91 -0.76 -10.53
CA PRO A 66 9.90 0.31 -10.42
C PRO A 66 9.24 1.55 -9.85
N PRO A 67 9.97 2.35 -9.06
CA PRO A 67 9.37 3.54 -8.47
C PRO A 67 8.76 4.49 -9.50
N SER A 68 9.38 4.63 -10.65
CA SER A 68 8.86 5.54 -11.68
C SER A 68 7.52 5.06 -12.23
N VAL A 69 7.31 3.76 -12.27
CA VAL A 69 6.03 3.21 -12.71
C VAL A 69 4.98 3.41 -11.64
N ALA A 70 5.35 3.18 -10.38
CA ALA A 70 4.42 3.39 -9.28
C ALA A 70 3.98 4.84 -9.20
N ASP A 71 4.86 5.77 -9.56
CA ASP A 71 4.54 7.19 -9.51
C ASP A 71 3.43 7.57 -10.48
N ASP A 72 3.17 6.72 -11.47
CA ASP A 72 2.13 7.01 -12.46
C ASP A 72 0.74 6.58 -12.03
N ILE A 73 0.61 5.99 -10.86
CA ILE A 73 -0.69 5.55 -10.37
C ILE A 73 -1.59 6.76 -10.16
N ASP A 74 -2.82 6.63 -10.66
CA ASP A 74 -3.79 7.72 -10.55
C ASP A 74 -4.15 7.97 -9.09
N ALA A 75 -4.47 9.23 -8.80
CA ALA A 75 -4.78 9.62 -7.42
C ALA A 75 -5.95 8.83 -6.84
N TYR A 76 -6.95 8.53 -7.65
CA TYR A 76 -8.08 7.76 -7.17
C TYR A 76 -7.65 6.37 -6.74
N ASP A 77 -6.81 5.74 -7.56
CA ASP A 77 -6.31 4.41 -7.22
C ASP A 77 -5.37 4.47 -6.02
N TYR A 78 -4.62 5.56 -5.90
CA TYR A 78 -3.74 5.73 -4.75
C TYR A 78 -4.54 5.76 -3.44
N VAL A 79 -5.66 6.46 -3.42
CA VAL A 79 -6.48 6.53 -2.21
C VAL A 79 -6.99 5.14 -1.83
N LYS A 80 -7.39 4.37 -2.83
CA LYS A 80 -7.86 3.01 -2.56
C LYS A 80 -6.72 2.10 -2.10
N LEU A 81 -5.54 2.27 -2.69
CA LEU A 81 -4.38 1.50 -2.26
C LEU A 81 -4.00 1.86 -0.82
N ALA A 82 -4.13 3.13 -0.46
CA ALA A 82 -3.85 3.54 0.90
C ALA A 82 -4.73 2.77 1.89
N GLY A 83 -5.99 2.56 1.53
CA GLY A 83 -6.89 1.77 2.36
C GLY A 83 -6.43 0.32 2.49
N VAL A 84 -5.97 -0.26 1.39
CA VAL A 84 -5.48 -1.63 1.43
C VAL A 84 -4.28 -1.75 2.35
N PHE A 85 -3.33 -0.82 2.23
CA PHE A 85 -2.14 -0.87 3.07
C PHE A 85 -2.47 -0.55 4.51
N ALA A 86 -3.43 0.33 4.75
CA ALA A 86 -3.84 0.60 6.13
C ALA A 86 -4.35 -0.67 6.79
N ALA A 87 -5.06 -1.50 6.04
CA ALA A 87 -5.58 -2.75 6.59
C ALA A 87 -4.46 -3.70 7.00
N PHE A 88 -3.32 -3.66 6.32
CA PHE A 88 -2.20 -4.48 6.72
C PHE A 88 -1.67 -4.11 8.10
N PHE A 89 -1.77 -2.84 8.45
CA PHE A 89 -1.23 -2.33 9.70
C PHE A 89 -2.28 -2.21 10.79
N ASP A 90 -3.52 -2.44 10.43
CA ASP A 90 -4.61 -2.30 11.39
C ASP A 90 -4.89 -3.65 12.03
N ARG A 91 -4.93 -3.65 13.35
CA ARG A 91 -5.23 -4.86 14.06
C ARG A 91 -6.48 -4.62 14.83
N SER A 92 -7.54 -4.38 14.16
CA SER A 92 -8.81 -4.10 14.78
C SER A 92 -9.21 -5.25 15.72
N PRO A 93 -9.68 -4.96 16.92
CA PRO A 93 -10.16 -6.01 17.80
C PRO A 93 -11.29 -6.83 17.21
N ALA A 94 -12.06 -6.25 16.33
CA ALA A 94 -13.16 -6.96 15.72
C ALA A 94 -12.69 -8.09 14.83
N THR A 95 -11.49 -7.97 14.29
CA THR A 95 -10.94 -9.00 13.42
C THR A 95 -10.00 -9.95 14.16
N GLN A 96 -9.71 -9.68 15.44
CA GLN A 96 -8.85 -10.52 16.21
C GLN A 96 -9.67 -11.63 16.80
N PRO A 97 -9.29 -12.79 16.62
CA PRO A 97 -9.98 -13.84 17.34
C PRO A 97 -9.58 -13.71 18.77
N MET A 98 -9.17 -13.54 19.40
CA MET A 98 -8.80 -13.49 20.45
C MET A 98 -8.71 -13.68 21.18
N ASN A 99 -8.57 -13.75 21.32
CA ASN A 99 -8.48 -13.71 21.82
C ASN A 99 -8.46 -13.83 22.37
#